data_6025066bd203b82d5e39693c1ea6ebe6
#
_entry.id   6025066bd203b82d5e39693c1ea6ebe6
#
_cell.length_a   1.000
_cell.length_b   1.000
_cell.length_c   1.000
_cell.angle_alpha   90.00
_cell.angle_beta   90.00
_cell.angle_gamma   90.00
#
_symmetry.space_group_name_H-M   'P 1'
#
loop_
_entity.id
_entity.type
_entity.pdbx_description
1 polymer ?
#
loop_
_entity_poly.entity_id
_entity_poly.type
_entity_poly.pdbx_seq_one_letter_code
_entity_poly.pdbx_strand_id
1 'polypeptide(L)'
;MVTEPNNWGRFGPDDQRGTLNLLTPEVVLRALSAARTGRVLSLSMPIRGATSSPAPTTVPHLRGRPLPQHFMSVDGGDYAAGARAIGAGLRMADDALVVTHHGTTTHMDALCHMWEGEQLYNGHPSGRVRSYGATRCGIEQVGGVVARGVLFDVPGHLGLAHLPADFRIEAALLEEINPDVRQGDVPVIRTGWPLTWPDTYWTGQPGLAADAGRWLAERDVAAVASDNAAIGGLNADQLADESLQDDLHLILLHRHGIHLVEMLWLEELAQAGPADFVFVAAPLRIEGGTGSPINPLAVL
;
A
#
# COMPACT_ATOMS: atom_id res chain seq x y z
N MET A 1 21.37 24.50 -7.51
CA MET A 1 20.31 23.70 -6.87
C MET A 1 20.96 22.40 -6.42
N VAL A 2 20.93 22.10 -5.13
CA VAL A 2 21.36 20.78 -4.63
C VAL A 2 20.30 19.81 -5.10
N THR A 3 20.66 18.87 -5.98
CA THR A 3 19.75 17.81 -6.38
C THR A 3 19.52 16.90 -5.18
N GLU A 4 18.28 16.72 -4.78
CA GLU A 4 17.92 15.76 -3.72
C GLU A 4 18.46 14.36 -4.06
N PRO A 5 18.94 13.59 -3.07
CA PRO A 5 19.40 12.21 -3.29
C PRO A 5 18.33 11.35 -3.97
N ASN A 6 18.74 10.48 -4.88
CA ASN A 6 17.85 9.55 -5.55
C ASN A 6 18.57 8.25 -5.95
N ASN A 7 17.81 7.24 -6.32
CA ASN A 7 18.30 5.92 -6.76
C ASN A 7 18.33 5.76 -8.29
N TRP A 8 18.15 6.83 -9.05
CA TRP A 8 18.11 6.75 -10.51
C TRP A 8 19.42 6.24 -11.09
N GLY A 9 19.33 5.27 -11.99
CA GLY A 9 20.49 4.60 -12.59
C GLY A 9 21.14 3.53 -11.71
N ARG A 10 20.81 3.43 -10.43
CA ARG A 10 21.40 2.46 -9.49
C ARG A 10 21.23 1.01 -9.94
N PHE A 11 20.06 0.67 -10.46
CA PHE A 11 19.73 -0.68 -10.94
C PHE A 11 19.76 -0.80 -12.45
N GLY A 12 20.38 0.15 -13.13
CA GLY A 12 20.48 0.25 -14.58
C GLY A 12 19.49 1.24 -15.20
N PRO A 13 19.76 1.73 -16.42
CA PRO A 13 18.99 2.80 -17.05
C PRO A 13 17.56 2.38 -17.45
N ASP A 14 17.31 1.10 -17.63
CA ASP A 14 16.00 0.55 -17.99
C ASP A 14 15.22 0.02 -16.78
N ASP A 15 15.74 0.18 -15.56
CA ASP A 15 15.08 -0.32 -14.34
C ASP A 15 13.70 0.30 -14.12
N GLN A 16 12.74 -0.55 -13.73
CA GLN A 16 11.35 -0.21 -13.48
C GLN A 16 10.82 -0.83 -12.17
N ARG A 17 11.72 -1.43 -11.36
CA ARG A 17 11.38 -2.14 -10.13
C ARG A 17 11.85 -1.43 -8.85
N GLY A 18 12.78 -0.50 -8.99
CA GLY A 18 13.33 0.23 -7.86
C GLY A 18 13.98 -0.68 -6.82
N THR A 19 13.75 -0.39 -5.55
CA THR A 19 14.34 -1.13 -4.43
C THR A 19 13.86 -2.58 -4.31
N LEU A 20 12.82 -3.00 -5.02
CA LEU A 20 12.47 -4.42 -5.10
C LEU A 20 13.56 -5.27 -5.77
N ASN A 21 14.51 -4.67 -6.47
CA ASN A 21 15.73 -5.36 -6.95
C ASN A 21 16.63 -5.83 -5.80
N LEU A 22 16.47 -5.28 -4.60
CA LEU A 22 17.20 -5.71 -3.39
C LEU A 22 16.66 -7.00 -2.78
N LEU A 23 15.49 -7.47 -3.21
CA LEU A 23 14.91 -8.75 -2.81
C LEU A 23 15.58 -9.89 -3.57
N THR A 24 16.88 -10.09 -3.30
CA THR A 24 17.62 -11.23 -3.85
C THR A 24 17.15 -12.53 -3.23
N PRO A 25 17.45 -13.70 -3.83
CA PRO A 25 17.12 -15.00 -3.23
C PRO A 25 17.59 -15.14 -1.78
N GLU A 26 18.78 -14.61 -1.46
CA GLU A 26 19.36 -14.66 -0.11
C GLU A 26 18.57 -13.78 0.87
N VAL A 27 18.12 -12.60 0.45
CA VAL A 27 17.29 -11.69 1.25
C VAL A 27 15.95 -12.36 1.53
N VAL A 28 15.32 -12.94 0.51
CA VAL A 28 14.04 -13.65 0.64
C VAL A 28 14.17 -14.86 1.58
N LEU A 29 15.20 -15.71 1.41
CA LEU A 29 15.42 -16.87 2.29
C LEU A 29 15.66 -16.43 3.74
N ARG A 30 16.39 -15.35 3.96
CA ARG A 30 16.57 -14.77 5.30
C ARG A 30 15.25 -14.25 5.87
N ALA A 31 14.42 -13.60 5.06
CA ALA A 31 13.12 -13.10 5.49
C ALA A 31 12.19 -14.23 5.98
N LEU A 32 12.21 -15.39 5.34
CA LEU A 32 11.40 -16.55 5.73
C LEU A 32 11.71 -17.05 7.15
N SER A 33 12.90 -16.78 7.67
CA SER A 33 13.26 -17.12 9.05
C SER A 33 12.58 -16.25 10.12
N ALA A 34 11.88 -15.19 9.72
CA ALA A 34 11.07 -14.37 10.63
C ALA A 34 9.75 -15.06 11.04
N ALA A 35 9.29 -16.08 10.29
CA ALA A 35 8.15 -16.89 10.70
C ALA A 35 8.52 -17.80 11.88
N ARG A 36 7.80 -17.70 12.99
CA ARG A 36 8.07 -18.45 14.24
C ARG A 36 6.92 -19.34 14.69
N THR A 37 5.69 -18.94 14.41
CA THR A 37 4.48 -19.64 14.87
C THR A 37 3.68 -20.27 13.74
N GLY A 38 3.88 -19.79 12.49
CA GLY A 38 3.09 -20.18 11.34
C GLY A 38 1.67 -19.56 11.30
N ARG A 39 1.32 -18.67 12.24
CA ARG A 39 0.06 -17.94 12.19
C ARG A 39 0.08 -16.95 11.04
N VAL A 40 -0.96 -16.97 10.20
CA VAL A 40 -1.11 -16.07 9.06
C VAL A 40 -2.20 -15.03 9.35
N LEU A 41 -1.86 -13.76 9.17
CA LEU A 41 -2.80 -12.64 9.28
C LEU A 41 -2.96 -11.97 7.91
N SER A 42 -4.21 -11.66 7.55
CA SER A 42 -4.50 -10.74 6.45
C SER A 42 -4.33 -9.31 6.94
N LEU A 43 -3.60 -8.50 6.20
CA LEU A 43 -3.36 -7.09 6.52
C LEU A 43 -4.23 -6.16 5.66
N SER A 44 -5.23 -6.68 4.95
CA SER A 44 -6.11 -5.88 4.11
C SER A 44 -7.45 -5.59 4.77
N MET A 45 -8.01 -4.45 4.44
CA MET A 45 -9.42 -4.18 4.66
C MET A 45 -10.26 -4.95 3.64
N PRO A 46 -11.49 -5.39 3.99
CA PRO A 46 -12.38 -6.02 3.02
C PRO A 46 -12.79 -5.01 1.94
N ILE A 47 -12.86 -5.44 0.68
CA ILE A 47 -13.41 -4.62 -0.39
C ILE A 47 -14.92 -4.61 -0.25
N ARG A 48 -15.51 -3.43 -0.01
CA ARG A 48 -16.96 -3.25 0.10
C ARG A 48 -17.41 -2.11 -0.80
N GLY A 49 -18.30 -2.43 -1.73
CA GLY A 49 -18.90 -1.44 -2.63
C GLY A 49 -20.24 -0.95 -2.11
N ALA A 50 -20.68 0.19 -2.64
CA ALA A 50 -22.00 0.76 -2.37
C ALA A 50 -23.17 -0.19 -2.80
N THR A 51 -22.89 -1.12 -3.70
CA THR A 51 -23.87 -2.03 -4.30
C THR A 51 -23.84 -3.45 -3.75
N SER A 52 -22.84 -3.83 -2.97
CA SER A 52 -22.57 -5.23 -2.59
C SER A 52 -23.18 -5.66 -1.26
N SER A 53 -23.92 -4.80 -0.58
CA SER A 53 -24.55 -5.14 0.70
C SER A 53 -25.90 -4.48 0.85
N PRO A 54 -26.93 -5.17 1.40
CA PRO A 54 -28.19 -4.54 1.77
C PRO A 54 -28.05 -3.47 2.86
N ALA A 55 -26.94 -3.47 3.61
CA ALA A 55 -26.56 -2.41 4.53
C ALA A 55 -25.31 -1.69 4.00
N PRO A 56 -25.35 -0.38 3.75
CA PRO A 56 -24.23 0.38 3.21
C PRO A 56 -23.16 0.62 4.31
N THR A 57 -22.54 -0.45 4.80
CA THR A 57 -21.36 -0.33 5.65
C THR A 57 -20.14 -0.23 4.77
N THR A 58 -19.65 0.97 4.59
CA THR A 58 -18.38 1.21 3.92
C THR A 58 -17.20 0.95 4.86
N VAL A 59 -16.04 0.72 4.30
CA VAL A 59 -14.76 0.68 5.00
C VAL A 59 -14.06 2.04 4.86
N PRO A 60 -13.03 2.34 5.66
CA PRO A 60 -12.22 3.54 5.48
C PRO A 60 -11.82 3.76 4.02
N HIS A 61 -12.05 4.96 3.49
CA HIS A 61 -11.70 5.36 2.13
C HIS A 61 -11.54 6.88 2.03
N LEU A 62 -10.89 7.36 0.97
CA LEU A 62 -10.74 8.78 0.71
C LEU A 62 -12.04 9.38 0.14
N ARG A 63 -12.40 10.57 0.64
CA ARG A 63 -13.56 11.31 0.16
C ARG A 63 -13.42 11.64 -1.33
N GLY A 64 -14.50 11.46 -2.08
CA GLY A 64 -14.56 11.80 -3.50
C GLY A 64 -13.99 10.74 -4.45
N ARG A 65 -13.41 9.65 -3.94
CA ARG A 65 -13.03 8.52 -4.77
C ARG A 65 -14.26 7.64 -5.09
N PRO A 66 -14.38 7.13 -6.33
CA PRO A 66 -15.42 6.16 -6.66
C PRO A 66 -15.27 4.89 -5.82
N LEU A 67 -16.29 4.55 -5.03
CA LEU A 67 -16.29 3.32 -4.25
C LEU A 67 -16.27 2.09 -5.16
N PRO A 68 -15.69 0.98 -4.71
CA PRO A 68 -15.75 -0.29 -5.42
C PRO A 68 -17.20 -0.66 -5.75
N GLN A 69 -17.40 -1.24 -6.92
CA GLN A 69 -18.68 -1.79 -7.35
C GLN A 69 -18.53 -3.30 -7.50
N HIS A 70 -19.29 -4.03 -6.71
CA HIS A 70 -19.35 -5.49 -6.77
C HIS A 70 -20.78 -5.90 -7.04
N PHE A 71 -21.01 -6.71 -8.04
CA PHE A 71 -22.34 -7.19 -8.41
C PHE A 71 -22.27 -8.61 -8.96
N MET A 72 -23.34 -9.36 -8.69
CA MET A 72 -23.50 -10.70 -9.23
C MET A 72 -23.95 -10.61 -10.68
N SER A 73 -23.30 -11.34 -11.57
CA SER A 73 -23.74 -11.52 -12.96
C SER A 73 -24.67 -12.71 -13.10
N VAL A 74 -24.53 -13.71 -12.22
CA VAL A 74 -25.44 -14.86 -12.08
C VAL A 74 -25.51 -15.22 -10.59
N ASP A 75 -26.73 -15.40 -10.08
CA ASP A 75 -26.97 -15.78 -8.69
C ASP A 75 -28.08 -16.81 -8.48
N GLY A 76 -28.36 -17.14 -7.21
CA GLY A 76 -29.40 -18.09 -6.84
C GLY A 76 -30.82 -17.61 -7.20
N GLY A 77 -31.05 -16.30 -7.24
CA GLY A 77 -32.34 -15.69 -7.63
C GLY A 77 -32.66 -15.91 -9.09
N ASP A 78 -31.66 -15.89 -9.98
CA ASP A 78 -31.82 -16.17 -11.39
C ASP A 78 -32.37 -17.57 -11.61
N TYR A 79 -31.84 -18.57 -10.90
CA TYR A 79 -32.33 -19.95 -10.97
C TYR A 79 -33.72 -20.11 -10.36
N ALA A 80 -34.04 -19.37 -9.29
CA ALA A 80 -35.36 -19.35 -8.73
C ALA A 80 -36.37 -18.72 -9.70
N ALA A 81 -35.93 -17.75 -10.51
CA ALA A 81 -36.73 -17.12 -11.58
C ALA A 81 -36.79 -17.94 -12.88
N GLY A 82 -36.14 -19.10 -12.95
CA GLY A 82 -36.24 -20.03 -14.08
C GLY A 82 -35.02 -20.04 -15.01
N ALA A 83 -33.89 -19.46 -14.62
CA ALA A 83 -32.64 -19.60 -15.38
C ALA A 83 -32.26 -21.08 -15.55
N ARG A 84 -31.74 -21.41 -16.73
CA ARG A 84 -31.39 -22.79 -17.06
C ARG A 84 -30.10 -23.24 -16.38
N ALA A 85 -30.14 -24.36 -15.68
CA ALA A 85 -28.96 -25.03 -15.17
C ALA A 85 -28.07 -25.57 -16.31
N ILE A 86 -26.81 -25.73 -16.05
CA ILE A 86 -25.82 -26.30 -16.97
C ILE A 86 -25.90 -27.83 -16.89
N GLY A 87 -25.97 -28.50 -18.02
CA GLY A 87 -25.99 -29.96 -18.09
C GLY A 87 -27.15 -30.57 -17.27
N ALA A 88 -26.81 -31.54 -16.40
CA ALA A 88 -27.76 -32.30 -15.59
C ALA A 88 -28.20 -31.60 -14.29
N GLY A 89 -28.08 -30.29 -14.19
CA GLY A 89 -28.56 -29.51 -13.04
C GLY A 89 -27.48 -28.72 -12.29
N LEU A 90 -26.28 -28.59 -12.85
CA LEU A 90 -25.20 -27.77 -12.28
C LEU A 90 -25.62 -26.28 -12.32
N ARG A 91 -25.47 -25.63 -11.18
CA ARG A 91 -25.68 -24.17 -11.02
C ARG A 91 -24.36 -23.52 -10.63
N MET A 92 -24.19 -22.28 -11.00
CA MET A 92 -23.03 -21.47 -10.64
C MET A 92 -23.46 -20.09 -10.14
N ALA A 93 -22.63 -19.43 -9.38
CA ALA A 93 -22.70 -18.00 -9.14
C ALA A 93 -21.47 -17.36 -9.77
N ASP A 94 -21.63 -16.17 -10.32
CA ASP A 94 -20.55 -15.41 -10.94
C ASP A 94 -20.74 -13.93 -10.65
N ASP A 95 -19.63 -13.20 -10.56
CA ASP A 95 -19.62 -11.80 -10.14
C ASP A 95 -18.63 -10.97 -10.92
N ALA A 96 -18.75 -9.65 -10.79
CA ALA A 96 -17.81 -8.70 -11.33
C ALA A 96 -17.46 -7.64 -10.27
N LEU A 97 -16.19 -7.24 -10.27
CA LEU A 97 -15.66 -6.20 -9.39
C LEU A 97 -15.02 -5.10 -10.24
N VAL A 98 -15.49 -3.86 -10.04
CA VAL A 98 -14.85 -2.64 -10.56
C VAL A 98 -14.30 -1.87 -9.38
N VAL A 99 -13.00 -1.59 -9.39
CA VAL A 99 -12.33 -0.93 -8.26
C VAL A 99 -11.39 0.18 -8.73
N THR A 100 -11.51 1.34 -8.09
CA THR A 100 -10.49 2.39 -8.11
C THR A 100 -9.63 2.18 -6.88
N HIS A 101 -8.47 1.53 -7.03
CA HIS A 101 -7.71 1.03 -5.89
C HIS A 101 -7.15 2.13 -4.99
N HIS A 102 -6.55 3.20 -5.56
CA HIS A 102 -5.98 4.30 -4.77
C HIS A 102 -7.05 4.99 -3.91
N GLY A 103 -6.86 4.89 -2.61
CA GLY A 103 -7.72 5.53 -1.63
C GLY A 103 -9.08 4.87 -1.39
N THR A 104 -9.35 3.67 -1.91
CA THR A 104 -10.61 2.94 -1.65
C THR A 104 -10.43 1.51 -1.18
N THR A 105 -9.24 0.96 -1.33
CA THR A 105 -8.90 -0.41 -0.91
C THR A 105 -7.49 -0.44 -0.37
N THR A 106 -7.13 -1.50 0.36
CA THR A 106 -5.72 -1.82 0.58
C THR A 106 -5.07 -2.05 -0.78
N HIS A 107 -4.02 -1.31 -1.10
CA HIS A 107 -3.41 -1.32 -2.42
C HIS A 107 -1.90 -1.13 -2.36
N MET A 108 -1.25 -1.38 -3.48
CA MET A 108 0.17 -1.11 -3.69
C MET A 108 0.31 -0.19 -4.90
N ASP A 109 1.12 0.86 -4.74
CA ASP A 109 1.43 1.82 -5.79
C ASP A 109 2.54 1.32 -6.70
N ALA A 110 2.37 1.54 -8.00
CA ALA A 110 3.41 1.37 -8.99
C ALA A 110 4.28 2.62 -9.09
N LEU A 111 5.52 2.48 -9.56
CA LEU A 111 6.45 3.61 -9.70
C LEU A 111 6.02 4.65 -10.76
N CYS A 112 4.95 4.37 -11.52
CA CYS A 112 4.31 5.33 -12.43
C CYS A 112 3.10 6.04 -11.82
N HIS A 113 2.80 5.83 -10.51
CA HIS A 113 1.61 6.41 -9.87
C HIS A 113 1.75 7.92 -9.68
N MET A 114 2.87 8.37 -9.13
CA MET A 114 3.14 9.79 -8.89
C MET A 114 4.54 10.18 -9.34
N TRP A 115 4.68 11.39 -9.86
CA TRP A 115 5.96 11.91 -10.34
C TRP A 115 6.01 13.44 -10.28
N GLU A 116 7.22 13.99 -10.41
CA GLU A 116 7.49 15.41 -10.51
C GLU A 116 7.97 15.77 -11.91
N GLY A 117 7.52 16.89 -12.44
CA GLY A 117 7.90 17.38 -13.77
C GLY A 117 7.50 16.41 -14.89
N GLU A 118 8.41 16.15 -15.82
CA GLU A 118 8.14 15.30 -17.00
C GLU A 118 8.78 13.92 -16.93
N GLN A 119 9.19 13.49 -15.74
CA GLN A 119 9.89 12.21 -15.56
C GLN A 119 9.24 11.37 -14.47
N LEU A 120 9.02 10.09 -14.76
CA LEU A 120 8.73 9.04 -13.79
C LEU A 120 10.02 8.64 -13.07
N TYR A 121 9.92 7.72 -12.09
CA TYR A 121 11.09 7.07 -11.50
C TYR A 121 12.12 6.68 -12.57
N ASN A 122 13.39 6.79 -12.22
CA ASN A 122 14.54 6.42 -13.06
C ASN A 122 14.65 7.23 -14.38
N GLY A 123 14.02 8.42 -14.44
CA GLY A 123 14.11 9.31 -15.59
C GLY A 123 13.28 8.87 -16.80
N HIS A 124 12.41 7.87 -16.68
CA HIS A 124 11.51 7.50 -17.75
C HIS A 124 10.54 8.66 -18.07
N PRO A 125 10.28 8.98 -19.35
CA PRO A 125 9.39 10.09 -19.70
C PRO A 125 7.97 9.87 -19.16
N SER A 126 7.37 10.88 -18.51
CA SER A 126 5.99 10.84 -17.99
C SER A 126 4.95 10.59 -19.08
N GLY A 127 5.26 10.99 -20.31
CA GLY A 127 4.46 10.67 -21.49
C GLY A 127 4.32 9.16 -21.79
N ARG A 128 4.93 8.28 -20.99
CA ARG A 128 4.70 6.83 -21.01
C ARG A 128 3.44 6.38 -20.29
N VAL A 129 2.82 7.26 -19.48
CA VAL A 129 1.49 7.05 -18.90
C VAL A 129 0.45 7.62 -19.85
N ARG A 130 -0.46 6.77 -20.33
CA ARG A 130 -1.45 7.11 -21.36
C ARG A 130 -2.85 6.62 -20.95
N SER A 131 -3.85 6.96 -21.75
CA SER A 131 -5.24 6.53 -21.53
C SER A 131 -5.45 5.01 -21.56
N TYR A 132 -4.53 4.27 -22.17
CA TYR A 132 -4.54 2.81 -22.23
C TYR A 132 -3.63 2.13 -21.19
N GLY A 133 -3.01 2.90 -20.31
CA GLY A 133 -2.11 2.44 -19.26
C GLY A 133 -0.69 3.00 -19.39
N ALA A 134 0.15 2.66 -18.42
CA ALA A 134 1.57 2.99 -18.40
C ALA A 134 2.38 1.99 -19.22
N THR A 135 3.32 2.46 -20.02
CA THR A 135 4.25 1.59 -20.78
C THR A 135 5.62 1.51 -20.13
N ARG A 136 5.77 2.12 -18.95
CA ARG A 136 6.95 2.07 -18.06
C ARG A 136 6.49 2.17 -16.61
N CYS A 137 7.20 1.48 -15.74
CA CYS A 137 7.01 1.53 -14.29
C CYS A 137 5.61 1.09 -13.81
N GLY A 138 4.88 0.29 -14.60
CA GLY A 138 3.58 -0.23 -14.22
C GLY A 138 3.66 -1.31 -13.13
N ILE A 139 2.52 -1.59 -12.49
CA ILE A 139 2.45 -2.52 -11.37
C ILE A 139 2.83 -3.97 -11.74
N GLU A 140 2.70 -4.36 -12.99
CA GLU A 140 3.10 -5.67 -13.48
C GLU A 140 4.62 -5.93 -13.35
N GLN A 141 5.42 -4.87 -13.19
CA GLN A 141 6.87 -4.97 -12.99
C GLN A 141 7.26 -5.43 -11.58
N VAL A 142 6.36 -5.31 -10.61
CA VAL A 142 6.60 -5.70 -9.22
C VAL A 142 6.82 -7.21 -9.07
N GLY A 143 5.99 -8.02 -9.73
CA GLY A 143 5.96 -9.48 -9.53
C GLY A 143 5.38 -9.84 -8.18
N GLY A 144 6.22 -10.17 -7.21
CA GLY A 144 5.82 -10.46 -5.83
C GLY A 144 6.85 -9.93 -4.84
N VAL A 145 6.40 -9.66 -3.62
CA VAL A 145 7.21 -9.21 -2.49
C VAL A 145 7.16 -10.29 -1.40
N VAL A 146 8.31 -10.82 -1.04
CA VAL A 146 8.52 -11.66 0.15
C VAL A 146 9.71 -11.08 0.88
N ALA A 147 9.48 -10.47 2.05
CA ALA A 147 10.46 -9.70 2.78
C ALA A 147 10.28 -9.87 4.29
N ARG A 148 11.25 -9.44 5.09
CA ARG A 148 11.03 -9.25 6.51
C ARG A 148 10.17 -7.99 6.70
N GLY A 149 8.98 -8.15 7.29
CA GLY A 149 8.16 -7.06 7.78
C GLY A 149 8.65 -6.62 9.15
N VAL A 150 8.76 -5.32 9.37
CA VAL A 150 9.15 -4.71 10.65
C VAL A 150 8.01 -3.83 11.12
N LEU A 151 7.34 -4.22 12.24
CA LEU A 151 6.21 -3.46 12.76
C LEU A 151 6.68 -2.23 13.54
N PHE A 152 6.14 -1.08 13.17
CA PHE A 152 6.20 0.17 13.93
C PHE A 152 4.80 0.48 14.47
N ASP A 153 4.47 -0.03 15.64
CA ASP A 153 3.22 0.29 16.35
C ASP A 153 3.38 1.61 17.10
N VAL A 154 3.30 2.73 16.36
CA VAL A 154 3.55 4.06 16.89
C VAL A 154 2.56 4.44 17.99
N PRO A 155 1.22 4.32 17.82
CA PRO A 155 0.29 4.61 18.91
C PRO A 155 0.47 3.67 20.09
N GLY A 156 0.74 2.37 19.89
CA GLY A 156 1.03 1.44 20.98
C GLY A 156 2.26 1.85 21.79
N HIS A 157 3.33 2.30 21.16
CA HIS A 157 4.52 2.84 21.81
C HIS A 157 4.21 4.10 22.65
N LEU A 158 3.32 4.96 22.16
CA LEU A 158 2.90 6.18 22.86
C LEU A 158 1.76 5.97 23.86
N GLY A 159 1.25 4.76 24.04
CA GLY A 159 0.12 4.45 24.91
C GLY A 159 -1.23 4.98 24.42
N LEU A 160 -1.38 5.12 23.08
CA LEU A 160 -2.58 5.60 22.42
C LEU A 160 -3.27 4.48 21.64
N ALA A 161 -4.58 4.60 21.41
CA ALA A 161 -5.30 3.72 20.50
C ALA A 161 -4.99 4.04 19.02
N HIS A 162 -4.96 5.33 18.70
CA HIS A 162 -4.61 5.88 17.39
C HIS A 162 -3.89 7.21 17.56
N LEU A 163 -3.16 7.64 16.54
CA LEU A 163 -2.49 8.95 16.52
C LEU A 163 -3.49 10.09 16.26
N PRO A 164 -3.22 11.32 16.73
CA PRO A 164 -3.92 12.51 16.28
C PRO A 164 -3.80 12.76 14.78
N ALA A 165 -4.79 13.41 14.17
CA ALA A 165 -4.85 13.64 12.71
C ALA A 165 -3.66 14.41 12.12
N ASP A 166 -3.06 15.30 12.90
CA ASP A 166 -1.93 16.14 12.51
C ASP A 166 -0.56 15.58 12.93
N PHE A 167 -0.54 14.41 13.56
CA PHE A 167 0.70 13.81 14.06
C PHE A 167 1.62 13.43 12.92
N ARG A 168 2.89 13.88 13.01
CA ARG A 168 3.94 13.53 12.05
C ARG A 168 4.99 12.68 12.75
N ILE A 169 5.18 11.49 12.21
CA ILE A 169 6.14 10.49 12.72
C ILE A 169 7.52 10.85 12.18
N GLU A 170 8.38 11.39 13.02
CA GLU A 170 9.74 11.77 12.66
C GLU A 170 10.68 10.56 12.70
N ALA A 171 11.82 10.65 12.02
CA ALA A 171 12.84 9.61 11.97
C ALA A 171 13.33 9.18 13.36
N ALA A 172 13.50 10.14 14.28
CA ALA A 172 13.94 9.88 15.64
C ALA A 172 12.99 8.92 16.39
N LEU A 173 11.67 9.05 16.16
CA LEU A 173 10.68 8.17 16.78
C LEU A 173 10.73 6.75 16.18
N LEU A 174 10.95 6.62 14.88
CA LEU A 174 11.16 5.30 14.26
C LEU A 174 12.41 4.62 14.83
N GLU A 175 13.49 5.37 15.00
CA GLU A 175 14.75 4.85 15.55
C GLU A 175 14.60 4.44 17.02
N GLU A 176 13.79 5.17 17.80
CA GLU A 176 13.48 4.80 19.18
C GLU A 176 12.66 3.50 19.26
N ILE A 177 11.64 3.34 18.39
CA ILE A 177 10.79 2.15 18.38
C ILE A 177 11.57 0.92 17.92
N ASN A 178 12.28 1.01 16.79
CA ASN A 178 13.05 -0.10 16.25
C ASN A 178 14.16 0.38 15.31
N PRO A 179 15.42 0.46 15.77
CA PRO A 179 16.56 0.85 14.92
C PRO A 179 17.00 -0.25 13.93
N ASP A 180 16.55 -1.52 14.13
CA ASP A 180 17.00 -2.68 13.32
C ASP A 180 16.20 -2.82 12.02
N VAL A 181 16.20 -1.76 11.19
CA VAL A 181 15.73 -1.80 9.82
C VAL A 181 16.90 -2.07 8.89
N ARG A 182 16.76 -3.09 8.03
CA ARG A 182 17.83 -3.58 7.15
C ARG A 182 17.44 -3.48 5.69
N GLN A 183 18.43 -3.53 4.82
CA GLN A 183 18.21 -3.60 3.38
C GLN A 183 17.26 -4.74 3.01
N GLY A 184 16.25 -4.40 2.21
CA GLY A 184 15.24 -5.33 1.72
C GLY A 184 14.08 -5.58 2.69
N ASP A 185 14.05 -4.92 3.86
CA ASP A 185 12.90 -4.99 4.77
C ASP A 185 11.70 -4.22 4.23
N VAL A 186 10.53 -4.50 4.79
CA VAL A 186 9.30 -3.72 4.63
C VAL A 186 8.89 -3.17 5.99
N PRO A 187 9.20 -1.91 6.31
CA PRO A 187 8.60 -1.22 7.45
C PRO A 187 7.08 -1.15 7.30
N VAL A 188 6.37 -1.56 8.36
CA VAL A 188 4.91 -1.56 8.44
C VAL A 188 4.51 -0.61 9.56
N ILE A 189 3.98 0.54 9.19
CA ILE A 189 3.70 1.66 10.09
C ILE A 189 2.23 1.62 10.48
N ARG A 190 1.94 1.39 11.76
CA ARG A 190 0.61 1.52 12.30
C ARG A 190 0.42 2.93 12.86
N THR A 191 -0.63 3.59 12.42
CA THR A 191 -1.11 4.87 12.95
C THR A 191 -2.39 4.69 13.79
N GLY A 192 -3.09 3.57 13.61
CA GLY A 192 -4.40 3.30 14.19
C GLY A 192 -5.52 4.15 13.57
N TRP A 193 -5.22 4.93 12.52
CA TRP A 193 -6.19 5.86 11.95
C TRP A 193 -7.48 5.22 11.42
N PRO A 194 -7.47 3.99 10.86
CA PRO A 194 -8.71 3.31 10.47
C PRO A 194 -9.74 3.14 11.59
N LEU A 195 -9.33 3.15 12.87
CA LEU A 195 -10.23 3.09 14.02
C LEU A 195 -11.12 4.33 14.18
N THR A 196 -10.76 5.44 13.54
CA THR A 196 -11.54 6.69 13.57
C THR A 196 -12.68 6.73 12.56
N TRP A 197 -12.83 5.67 11.75
CA TRP A 197 -13.90 5.55 10.77
C TRP A 197 -15.27 5.32 11.46
N PRO A 198 -16.36 5.98 10.99
CA PRO A 198 -16.40 7.00 9.94
C PRO A 198 -16.30 8.44 10.48
N ASP A 199 -16.23 8.65 11.78
CA ASP A 199 -16.55 9.93 12.42
C ASP A 199 -15.54 11.04 12.12
N THR A 200 -14.25 10.80 12.40
CA THR A 200 -13.19 11.80 12.21
C THR A 200 -12.19 11.46 11.13
N TYR A 201 -12.37 10.35 10.43
CA TYR A 201 -11.42 9.83 9.46
C TYR A 201 -11.00 10.85 8.38
N TRP A 202 -11.89 11.75 7.97
CA TRP A 202 -11.63 12.75 6.93
C TRP A 202 -11.13 14.10 7.45
N THR A 203 -10.88 14.25 8.72
CA THR A 203 -10.38 15.52 9.29
C THR A 203 -8.90 15.78 9.03
N GLY A 204 -8.21 14.84 8.44
CA GLY A 204 -6.79 14.74 8.19
C GLY A 204 -6.33 13.32 8.49
N GLN A 205 -5.07 13.00 8.24
CA GLN A 205 -4.50 11.69 8.59
C GLN A 205 -3.08 11.86 9.12
N PRO A 206 -2.71 11.16 10.22
CA PRO A 206 -1.32 11.09 10.66
C PRO A 206 -0.47 10.32 9.66
N GLY A 207 0.83 10.50 9.67
CA GLY A 207 1.75 9.76 8.83
C GLY A 207 3.20 10.16 9.03
N LEU A 208 4.08 9.60 8.20
CA LEU A 208 5.51 9.86 8.27
C LEU A 208 5.81 11.32 7.91
N ALA A 209 6.77 11.92 8.62
CA ALA A 209 7.41 13.15 8.21
C ALA A 209 8.46 12.88 7.11
N ALA A 210 8.87 13.90 6.38
CA ALA A 210 9.82 13.79 5.27
C ALA A 210 11.18 13.21 5.70
N ASP A 211 11.67 13.56 6.88
CA ASP A 211 12.91 13.02 7.44
C ASP A 211 12.82 11.52 7.71
N ALA A 212 11.66 11.03 8.17
CA ALA A 212 11.40 9.60 8.32
C ALA A 212 11.41 8.86 6.99
N GLY A 213 10.85 9.46 5.92
CA GLY A 213 10.94 8.92 4.57
C GLY A 213 12.38 8.81 4.08
N ARG A 214 13.20 9.83 4.29
CA ARG A 214 14.63 9.81 3.96
C ARG A 214 15.39 8.77 4.79
N TRP A 215 15.10 8.67 6.07
CA TRP A 215 15.68 7.66 6.97
C TRP A 215 15.41 6.23 6.50
N LEU A 216 14.21 5.95 6.00
CA LEU A 216 13.85 4.67 5.40
C LEU A 216 14.57 4.43 4.07
N ALA A 217 14.64 5.45 3.22
CA ALA A 217 15.34 5.37 1.94
C ALA A 217 16.85 5.08 2.11
N GLU A 218 17.51 5.71 3.08
CA GLU A 218 18.91 5.47 3.42
C GLU A 218 19.17 4.04 3.91
N ARG A 219 18.15 3.34 4.42
CA ARG A 219 18.22 1.94 4.86
C ARG A 219 17.91 0.93 3.76
N ASP A 220 17.69 1.41 2.54
CA ASP A 220 17.43 0.52 1.39
C ASP A 220 16.23 -0.42 1.60
N VAL A 221 15.14 0.08 2.17
CA VAL A 221 13.93 -0.71 2.36
C VAL A 221 13.32 -1.11 1.01
N ALA A 222 12.71 -2.28 0.93
CA ALA A 222 12.13 -2.78 -0.32
C ALA A 222 10.81 -2.08 -0.67
N ALA A 223 9.99 -1.81 0.32
CA ALA A 223 8.73 -1.07 0.23
C ALA A 223 8.41 -0.47 1.59
N VAL A 224 7.46 0.45 1.66
CA VAL A 224 6.90 0.99 2.92
C VAL A 224 5.42 0.73 2.94
N ALA A 225 4.91 0.24 4.07
CA ALA A 225 3.50 -0.08 4.25
C ALA A 225 2.90 0.70 5.42
N SER A 226 1.63 1.15 5.29
CA SER A 226 0.93 1.85 6.38
C SER A 226 -0.59 1.63 6.32
N ASP A 227 -1.24 1.84 7.45
CA ASP A 227 -2.71 1.78 7.58
C ASP A 227 -3.41 3.09 7.19
N ASN A 228 -2.68 4.15 6.91
CA ASN A 228 -3.22 5.41 6.38
C ASN A 228 -3.22 5.41 4.83
N ALA A 229 -3.72 6.48 4.23
CA ALA A 229 -3.94 6.58 2.79
C ALA A 229 -3.00 7.57 2.11
N ALA A 230 -1.76 7.63 2.45
CA ALA A 230 -0.73 8.40 1.73
C ALA A 230 0.64 8.33 2.43
N ILE A 231 0.88 7.32 3.27
CA ILE A 231 2.13 7.16 4.02
C ILE A 231 2.48 8.41 4.87
N GLY A 232 2.62 9.58 4.23
CA GLY A 232 2.92 10.87 4.87
C GLY A 232 1.75 11.53 5.58
N GLY A 233 0.58 10.90 5.53
CA GLY A 233 -0.66 11.48 6.01
C GLY A 233 -1.24 12.50 5.02
N LEU A 234 -2.53 12.78 5.17
CA LEU A 234 -3.26 13.71 4.31
C LEU A 234 -3.76 14.89 5.15
N ASN A 235 -3.45 16.08 4.67
CA ASN A 235 -4.09 17.30 5.09
C ASN A 235 -4.58 18.02 3.84
N ALA A 236 -5.86 18.41 3.79
CA ALA A 236 -6.45 19.10 2.63
C ALA A 236 -5.71 20.40 2.28
N ASP A 237 -5.16 21.10 3.27
CA ASP A 237 -4.40 22.32 3.06
C ASP A 237 -3.04 22.04 2.39
N GLN A 238 -2.43 20.88 2.68
CA GLN A 238 -1.17 20.47 2.06
C GLN A 238 -1.33 20.11 0.57
N LEU A 239 -2.47 19.50 0.20
CA LEU A 239 -2.76 19.19 -1.21
C LEU A 239 -2.98 20.45 -2.07
N ALA A 240 -3.31 21.59 -1.45
CA ALA A 240 -3.46 22.88 -2.10
C ALA A 240 -2.17 23.72 -2.10
N ASP A 241 -1.12 23.27 -1.42
CA ASP A 241 0.15 23.99 -1.31
C ASP A 241 1.04 23.64 -2.52
N GLU A 242 1.16 24.60 -3.44
CA GLU A 242 2.01 24.49 -4.64
C GLU A 242 3.52 24.36 -4.30
N SER A 243 3.91 24.61 -3.05
CA SER A 243 5.30 24.51 -2.58
C SER A 243 5.61 23.15 -1.97
N LEU A 244 4.69 22.19 -1.96
CA LEU A 244 4.88 20.85 -1.38
C LEU A 244 6.03 20.10 -2.05
N GLN A 245 7.20 20.12 -1.44
CA GLN A 245 8.40 19.41 -1.92
C GLN A 245 8.72 18.14 -1.15
N ASP A 246 8.14 18.00 0.03
CA ASP A 246 8.40 16.92 0.98
C ASP A 246 7.31 15.86 1.02
N ASP A 247 6.60 15.66 -0.09
CA ASP A 247 5.64 14.57 -0.24
C ASP A 247 6.33 13.21 -0.24
N LEU A 248 5.81 12.26 0.54
CA LEU A 248 6.41 10.93 0.69
C LEU A 248 6.38 10.11 -0.61
N HIS A 249 5.41 10.35 -1.50
CA HIS A 249 5.41 9.74 -2.83
C HIS A 249 6.58 10.26 -3.68
N LEU A 250 6.92 11.55 -3.58
CA LEU A 250 8.07 12.09 -4.28
C LEU A 250 9.37 11.54 -3.71
N ILE A 251 9.50 11.49 -2.38
CA ILE A 251 10.71 10.98 -1.73
C ILE A 251 10.88 9.50 -1.98
N LEU A 252 9.89 8.68 -1.64
CA LEU A 252 10.00 7.23 -1.66
C LEU A 252 9.79 6.66 -3.06
N LEU A 253 8.61 6.93 -3.66
CA LEU A 253 8.22 6.31 -4.92
C LEU A 253 9.04 6.86 -6.10
N HIS A 254 9.04 8.19 -6.29
CA HIS A 254 9.63 8.83 -7.45
C HIS A 254 11.16 8.89 -7.40
N ARG A 255 11.74 9.38 -6.29
CA ARG A 255 13.20 9.57 -6.18
C ARG A 255 13.94 8.27 -5.87
N HIS A 256 13.40 7.44 -4.97
CA HIS A 256 14.12 6.25 -4.50
C HIS A 256 13.61 4.93 -5.08
N GLY A 257 12.47 4.92 -5.79
CA GLY A 257 11.91 3.70 -6.37
C GLY A 257 11.43 2.71 -5.30
N ILE A 258 10.96 3.22 -4.17
CA ILE A 258 10.41 2.46 -3.05
C ILE A 258 8.89 2.42 -3.20
N HIS A 259 8.33 1.24 -3.42
CA HIS A 259 6.88 1.07 -3.55
C HIS A 259 6.15 1.34 -2.24
N LEU A 260 4.93 1.87 -2.33
CA LEU A 260 4.08 2.15 -1.19
C LEU A 260 2.93 1.14 -1.12
N VAL A 261 2.59 0.71 0.09
CA VAL A 261 1.44 -0.15 0.38
C VAL A 261 0.57 0.57 1.40
N GLU A 262 -0.65 0.90 1.02
CA GLU A 262 -1.49 1.82 1.75
C GLU A 262 -2.81 1.20 2.19
N MET A 263 -3.43 1.84 3.19
CA MET A 263 -4.74 1.47 3.72
C MET A 263 -4.79 0.02 4.23
N LEU A 264 -3.77 -0.38 4.99
CA LEU A 264 -3.75 -1.67 5.65
C LEU A 264 -4.70 -1.70 6.86
N TRP A 265 -5.02 -2.91 7.30
CA TRP A 265 -5.65 -3.18 8.59
C TRP A 265 -4.64 -3.87 9.49
N LEU A 266 -4.11 -3.14 10.48
CA LEU A 266 -2.96 -3.57 11.28
C LEU A 266 -3.31 -3.94 12.73
N GLU A 267 -4.59 -3.89 13.11
CA GLU A 267 -5.01 -4.07 14.51
C GLU A 267 -4.68 -5.47 15.04
N GLU A 268 -4.93 -6.52 14.26
CA GLU A 268 -4.61 -7.87 14.68
C GLU A 268 -3.10 -8.13 14.76
N LEU A 269 -2.32 -7.49 13.87
CA LEU A 269 -0.87 -7.57 13.89
C LEU A 269 -0.30 -6.86 15.13
N ALA A 270 -0.79 -5.66 15.44
CA ALA A 270 -0.40 -4.92 16.64
C ALA A 270 -0.75 -5.69 17.91
N GLN A 271 -1.96 -6.27 17.98
CA GLN A 271 -2.36 -7.12 19.11
C GLN A 271 -1.48 -8.37 19.27
N ALA A 272 -1.01 -8.96 18.17
CA ALA A 272 -0.09 -10.09 18.21
C ALA A 272 1.32 -9.68 18.66
N GLY A 273 1.72 -8.42 18.46
CA GLY A 273 2.93 -7.78 18.98
C GLY A 273 4.26 -8.33 18.45
N PRO A 274 4.39 -8.85 17.20
CA PRO A 274 5.68 -9.26 16.72
C PRO A 274 6.54 -8.03 16.37
N ALA A 275 7.83 -8.08 16.69
CA ALA A 275 8.77 -7.06 16.24
C ALA A 275 9.05 -7.19 14.73
N ASP A 276 9.10 -8.42 14.24
CA ASP A 276 9.28 -8.79 12.84
C ASP A 276 8.47 -10.05 12.47
N PHE A 277 8.21 -10.20 11.18
CA PHE A 277 7.43 -11.30 10.60
C PHE A 277 7.76 -11.45 9.11
N VAL A 278 7.26 -12.48 8.44
CA VAL A 278 7.35 -12.56 6.98
C VAL A 278 6.21 -11.73 6.36
N PHE A 279 6.58 -10.67 5.66
CA PHE A 279 5.64 -9.89 4.84
C PHE A 279 5.54 -10.48 3.45
N VAL A 280 4.32 -10.76 3.00
CA VAL A 280 4.04 -11.28 1.66
C VAL A 280 3.02 -10.38 0.98
N ALA A 281 3.35 -9.89 -0.21
CA ALA A 281 2.42 -9.13 -1.04
C ALA A 281 2.59 -9.49 -2.52
N ALA A 282 1.48 -9.67 -3.21
CA ALA A 282 1.47 -9.97 -4.64
C ALA A 282 0.38 -9.13 -5.31
N PRO A 283 0.72 -8.00 -5.94
CA PRO A 283 -0.24 -7.22 -6.70
C PRO A 283 -0.73 -8.01 -7.91
N LEU A 284 -1.94 -7.71 -8.35
CA LEU A 284 -2.45 -8.22 -9.61
C LEU A 284 -1.55 -7.73 -10.75
N ARG A 285 -1.31 -8.58 -11.74
CA ARG A 285 -0.49 -8.23 -12.91
C ARG A 285 -1.31 -7.43 -13.93
N ILE A 286 -1.74 -6.25 -13.52
CA ILE A 286 -2.47 -5.31 -14.37
C ILE A 286 -1.45 -4.62 -15.28
N GLU A 287 -1.38 -5.02 -16.54
CA GLU A 287 -0.46 -4.42 -17.50
C GLU A 287 -0.72 -2.91 -17.64
N GLY A 288 0.30 -2.11 -17.39
CA GLY A 288 0.22 -0.65 -17.40
C GLY A 288 -0.60 -0.05 -16.24
N GLY A 289 -0.92 -0.83 -15.21
CA GLY A 289 -1.62 -0.33 -14.03
C GLY A 289 -0.74 0.59 -13.18
N THR A 290 -1.34 1.67 -12.65
CA THR A 290 -0.66 2.61 -11.75
C THR A 290 -0.57 2.10 -10.31
N GLY A 291 -1.23 1.00 -10.02
CA GLY A 291 -1.26 0.30 -8.75
C GLY A 291 -2.18 -0.91 -8.84
N SER A 292 -2.38 -1.60 -7.72
CA SER A 292 -3.25 -2.76 -7.64
C SER A 292 -3.86 -2.89 -6.24
N PRO A 293 -5.14 -3.27 -6.11
CA PRO A 293 -5.62 -3.80 -4.85
C PRO A 293 -4.81 -5.06 -4.52
N ILE A 294 -4.51 -5.24 -3.25
CA ILE A 294 -3.76 -6.41 -2.75
C ILE A 294 -4.32 -6.89 -1.42
N ASN A 295 -3.99 -8.12 -1.07
CA ASN A 295 -4.15 -8.65 0.27
C ASN A 295 -2.78 -9.03 0.84
N PRO A 296 -2.05 -8.10 1.47
CA PRO A 296 -0.78 -8.43 2.09
C PRO A 296 -1.00 -9.36 3.28
N LEU A 297 -0.03 -10.25 3.50
CA LEU A 297 -0.07 -11.21 4.60
C LEU A 297 1.11 -11.01 5.53
N ALA A 298 0.87 -11.17 6.83
CA ALA A 298 1.91 -11.38 7.83
C ALA A 298 1.93 -12.85 8.24
N VAL A 299 3.09 -13.51 8.12
CA VAL A 299 3.31 -14.86 8.67
C VAL A 299 4.20 -14.72 9.89
N LEU A 300 3.63 -15.04 11.07
CA LEU A 300 4.25 -14.84 12.38
C LEU A 300 5.11 -16.04 12.80
#